data_f75094ad2e9cba95973f8c8cecc1d783
#
_entry.id   f75094ad2e9cba95973f8c8cecc1d783
#
_cell.length_a   1.000
_cell.length_b   1.000
_cell.length_c   1.000
_cell.angle_alpha   90.00
_cell.angle_beta   90.00
_cell.angle_gamma   90.00
#
_symmetry.space_group_name_H-M   'P 1'
#
loop_
_entity.id
_entity.type
_entity.pdbx_description
1 polymer ?
#
loop_
_entity_poly.entity_id
_entity_poly.type
_entity_poly.pdbx_seq_one_letter_code
_entity_poly.pdbx_strand_id
1 'polypeptide(L)'
;AHIISMGSESSVISNLISKVYAKHPYNFAFHSKIQADDYPFIKKPIIIGNGFKLDNYTFQDSVKGPLAWVGRVAPEKGLEDAVYVANELGEKLKVWGVKEDETYASNIDKSFPKGTIDWMGFLSTNELQKELGKCRVLLNTPKWNEAYGNVVVEALACGVPVVAYKRGGPSEIIQHGQTGYLADPDDKKNMLSYV
;
A
#
# COMPACT_ATOMS: atom_id res chain seq x y z
N ALA A 1 20.90 -12.29 10.85
CA ALA A 1 20.46 -11.20 9.98
C ALA A 1 19.28 -10.50 10.61
N HIS A 2 19.21 -9.18 10.45
CA HIS A 2 18.10 -8.36 10.89
C HIS A 2 17.34 -7.91 9.64
N ILE A 3 16.08 -8.31 9.52
CA ILE A 3 15.20 -7.85 8.44
C ILE A 3 14.45 -6.63 8.95
N ILE A 4 14.59 -5.50 8.25
CA ILE A 4 13.89 -4.27 8.58
C ILE A 4 12.58 -4.23 7.80
N SER A 5 11.47 -4.25 8.51
CA SER A 5 10.12 -4.25 7.93
C SER A 5 9.39 -2.91 8.04
N MET A 6 10.05 -1.87 8.52
CA MET A 6 9.47 -0.54 8.76
C MET A 6 10.28 0.54 8.02
N GLY A 7 9.63 1.67 7.73
CA GLY A 7 10.29 2.88 7.28
C GLY A 7 11.03 3.60 8.43
N SER A 8 11.82 4.60 8.10
CA SER A 8 12.67 5.36 9.04
C SER A 8 11.94 6.49 9.79
N GLU A 9 10.65 6.64 9.61
CA GLU A 9 9.86 7.78 10.13
C GLU A 9 9.84 7.87 11.65
N SER A 10 10.05 6.73 12.34
CA SER A 10 10.27 6.74 13.80
C SER A 10 11.74 7.00 14.13
N SER A 11 12.04 8.19 14.65
CA SER A 11 13.39 8.54 15.11
C SER A 11 13.93 7.58 16.19
N VAL A 12 13.06 7.03 17.02
CA VAL A 12 13.41 6.05 18.05
C VAL A 12 13.92 4.76 17.40
N ILE A 13 13.16 4.25 16.41
CA ILE A 13 13.51 3.02 15.68
C ILE A 13 14.79 3.24 14.86
N SER A 14 14.89 4.36 14.14
CA SER A 14 16.08 4.71 13.37
C SER A 14 17.33 4.77 14.24
N ASN A 15 17.24 5.38 15.43
CA ASN A 15 18.35 5.42 16.40
C ASN A 15 18.73 4.03 16.93
N LEU A 16 17.75 3.16 17.20
CA LEU A 16 18.03 1.78 17.62
C LEU A 16 18.74 0.99 16.51
N ILE A 17 18.24 1.08 15.28
CA ILE A 17 18.86 0.43 14.11
C ILE A 17 20.29 0.94 13.93
N SER A 18 20.53 2.24 14.03
CA SER A 18 21.87 2.84 13.95
C SER A 18 22.84 2.25 14.99
N LYS A 19 22.39 2.12 16.25
CA LYS A 19 23.21 1.52 17.33
C LYS A 19 23.51 0.03 17.05
N VAL A 20 22.55 -0.71 16.55
CA VAL A 20 22.77 -2.13 16.20
C VAL A 20 23.67 -2.26 14.97
N TYR A 21 23.49 -1.39 13.96
CA TYR A 21 24.33 -1.36 12.77
C TYR A 21 25.81 -1.09 13.11
N ALA A 22 26.07 -0.16 14.03
CA ALA A 22 27.44 0.14 14.47
C ALA A 22 28.19 -1.10 15.03
N LYS A 23 27.45 -2.06 15.59
CA LYS A 23 28.00 -3.30 16.13
C LYS A 23 28.02 -4.46 15.10
N HIS A 24 27.06 -4.46 14.18
CA HIS A 24 26.83 -5.58 13.26
C HIS A 24 26.56 -5.08 11.83
N PRO A 25 27.51 -4.44 11.14
CA PRO A 25 27.26 -3.70 9.89
C PRO A 25 26.87 -4.56 8.68
N TYR A 26 27.04 -5.89 8.75
CA TYR A 26 26.79 -6.80 7.62
C TYR A 26 25.50 -7.62 7.74
N ASN A 27 24.66 -7.34 8.73
CA ASN A 27 23.54 -8.21 9.07
C ASN A 27 22.17 -7.59 8.80
N PHE A 28 22.09 -6.55 7.95
CA PHE A 28 20.84 -5.84 7.67
C PHE A 28 20.29 -6.14 6.28
N ALA A 29 19.03 -6.52 6.23
CA ALA A 29 18.30 -6.77 5.01
C ALA A 29 17.02 -5.93 4.97
N PHE A 30 16.61 -5.53 3.77
CA PHE A 30 15.48 -4.68 3.49
C PHE A 30 14.59 -5.31 2.42
N HIS A 31 13.33 -4.94 2.41
CA HIS A 31 12.38 -5.44 1.43
C HIS A 31 12.49 -4.73 0.08
N SER A 32 12.89 -3.45 0.08
CA SER A 32 13.07 -2.64 -1.14
C SER A 32 14.32 -1.76 -1.04
N LYS A 33 14.81 -1.30 -2.19
CA LYS A 33 15.91 -0.35 -2.23
C LYS A 33 15.51 1.00 -1.65
N ILE A 34 14.31 1.48 -1.99
CA ILE A 34 13.78 2.76 -1.47
C ILE A 34 13.70 2.71 0.06
N GLN A 35 13.25 1.58 0.63
CA GLN A 35 13.28 1.40 2.09
C GLN A 35 14.69 1.46 2.66
N ALA A 36 15.67 0.85 1.99
CA ALA A 36 17.06 0.88 2.45
C ALA A 36 17.65 2.30 2.39
N ASP A 37 17.27 3.09 1.39
CA ASP A 37 17.73 4.48 1.21
C ASP A 37 17.23 5.40 2.34
N ASP A 38 16.15 5.02 3.04
CA ASP A 38 15.69 5.71 4.27
C ASP A 38 16.68 5.59 5.44
N TYR A 39 17.67 4.68 5.36
CA TYR A 39 18.69 4.45 6.37
C TYR A 39 20.10 4.75 5.84
N PRO A 40 20.45 6.03 5.58
CA PRO A 40 21.65 6.43 4.84
C PRO A 40 22.96 6.06 5.54
N PHE A 41 22.92 5.72 6.82
CA PHE A 41 24.08 5.22 7.57
C PHE A 41 24.42 3.76 7.22
N ILE A 42 23.51 2.99 6.60
CA ILE A 42 23.74 1.60 6.17
C ILE A 42 24.37 1.60 4.77
N LYS A 43 25.66 1.30 4.70
CA LYS A 43 26.47 1.45 3.46
C LYS A 43 26.31 0.30 2.46
N LYS A 44 25.95 -0.89 2.91
CA LYS A 44 25.81 -2.10 2.08
C LYS A 44 24.52 -2.83 2.45
N PRO A 45 23.35 -2.28 2.10
CA PRO A 45 22.09 -2.95 2.37
C PRO A 45 21.94 -4.21 1.52
N ILE A 46 21.37 -5.25 2.09
CA ILE A 46 20.97 -6.45 1.37
C ILE A 46 19.49 -6.29 1.04
N ILE A 47 19.12 -6.34 -0.24
CA ILE A 47 17.74 -6.27 -0.66
C ILE A 47 17.24 -7.69 -0.92
N ILE A 48 16.19 -8.10 -0.19
CA ILE A 48 15.65 -9.46 -0.23
C ILE A 48 14.27 -9.56 -0.88
N GLY A 49 13.56 -8.43 -1.02
CA GLY A 49 12.17 -8.43 -1.48
C GLY A 49 11.22 -9.12 -0.49
N ASN A 50 10.05 -9.53 -0.99
CA ASN A 50 9.12 -10.41 -0.30
C ASN A 50 8.76 -11.60 -1.20
N GLY A 51 8.61 -12.78 -0.59
CA GLY A 51 8.17 -13.99 -1.28
C GLY A 51 6.64 -14.11 -1.28
N PHE A 52 6.06 -14.41 -2.44
CA PHE A 52 4.63 -14.69 -2.60
C PHE A 52 4.43 -16.07 -3.20
N LYS A 53 3.49 -16.82 -2.65
CA LYS A 53 3.06 -18.08 -3.25
C LYS A 53 1.96 -17.77 -4.26
N LEU A 54 2.37 -17.54 -5.53
CA LEU A 54 1.45 -17.11 -6.59
C LEU A 54 0.30 -18.08 -6.83
N ASP A 55 0.47 -19.37 -6.58
CA ASP A 55 -0.60 -20.38 -6.66
C ASP A 55 -1.82 -20.09 -5.75
N ASN A 56 -1.64 -19.22 -4.75
CA ASN A 56 -2.74 -18.82 -3.87
C ASN A 56 -3.63 -17.74 -4.50
N TYR A 57 -3.23 -17.16 -5.64
CA TYR A 57 -3.93 -16.07 -6.31
C TYR A 57 -4.52 -16.54 -7.62
N THR A 58 -5.74 -16.09 -7.91
CA THR A 58 -6.42 -16.39 -9.18
C THR A 58 -6.40 -15.14 -10.05
N PHE A 59 -5.66 -15.19 -11.14
CA PHE A 59 -5.61 -14.09 -12.10
C PHE A 59 -6.98 -13.93 -12.80
N GLN A 60 -7.48 -12.70 -12.83
CA GLN A 60 -8.70 -12.29 -13.52
C GLN A 60 -8.33 -11.30 -14.61
N ASP A 61 -8.86 -11.47 -15.79
CA ASP A 61 -8.66 -10.55 -16.92
C ASP A 61 -9.81 -9.56 -17.11
N SER A 62 -10.77 -9.57 -16.19
CA SER A 62 -11.97 -8.75 -16.23
C SER A 62 -11.76 -7.42 -15.53
N VAL A 63 -11.83 -6.34 -16.31
CA VAL A 63 -11.63 -4.96 -15.84
C VAL A 63 -12.92 -4.30 -15.34
N LYS A 64 -13.96 -5.07 -15.03
CA LYS A 64 -15.25 -4.55 -14.57
C LYS A 64 -15.41 -4.81 -13.07
N GLY A 65 -15.62 -3.76 -12.29
CA GLY A 65 -15.87 -3.91 -10.85
C GLY A 65 -15.69 -2.60 -10.10
N PRO A 66 -15.89 -2.63 -8.78
CA PRO A 66 -15.72 -1.45 -7.94
C PRO A 66 -14.25 -1.07 -7.76
N LEU A 67 -14.04 0.12 -7.23
CA LEU A 67 -12.75 0.55 -6.69
C LEU A 67 -12.43 -0.23 -5.41
N ALA A 68 -11.16 -0.52 -5.19
CA ALA A 68 -10.66 -1.22 -4.02
C ALA A 68 -9.65 -0.38 -3.23
N TRP A 69 -9.66 -0.54 -1.93
CA TRP A 69 -8.60 -0.11 -1.03
C TRP A 69 -8.39 -1.19 0.03
N VAL A 70 -7.12 -1.53 0.32
CA VAL A 70 -6.77 -2.58 1.27
C VAL A 70 -5.66 -2.10 2.19
N GLY A 71 -5.89 -2.17 3.51
CA GLY A 71 -4.90 -1.80 4.51
C GLY A 71 -5.47 -1.66 5.90
N ARG A 72 -4.60 -1.46 6.89
CA ARG A 72 -5.02 -1.00 8.21
C ARG A 72 -5.62 0.41 8.06
N VAL A 73 -6.79 0.63 8.60
CA VAL A 73 -7.44 1.94 8.55
C VAL A 73 -6.81 2.82 9.63
N ALA A 74 -5.78 3.54 9.23
CA ALA A 74 -4.98 4.45 10.06
C ALA A 74 -4.42 5.59 9.20
N PRO A 75 -4.10 6.76 9.78
CA PRO A 75 -3.73 7.97 9.03
C PRO A 75 -2.56 7.78 8.06
N GLU A 76 -1.55 7.00 8.44
CA GLU A 76 -0.40 6.74 7.58
C GLU A 76 -0.72 5.94 6.30
N LYS A 77 -1.90 5.32 6.23
CA LYS A 77 -2.37 4.59 5.04
C LYS A 77 -3.19 5.46 4.08
N GLY A 78 -3.62 6.66 4.51
CA GLY A 78 -4.19 7.69 3.66
C GLY A 78 -5.49 7.32 2.96
N LEU A 79 -6.37 6.57 3.63
CA LEU A 79 -7.66 6.14 3.07
C LEU A 79 -8.50 7.33 2.55
N GLU A 80 -8.41 8.48 3.19
CA GLU A 80 -9.17 9.69 2.81
C GLU A 80 -8.95 10.12 1.36
N ASP A 81 -7.74 9.91 0.82
CA ASP A 81 -7.45 10.26 -0.58
C ASP A 81 -8.07 9.28 -1.57
N ALA A 82 -8.11 8.00 -1.22
CA ALA A 82 -8.81 6.98 -2.02
C ALA A 82 -10.33 7.23 -2.00
N VAL A 83 -10.88 7.62 -0.85
CA VAL A 83 -12.31 7.98 -0.73
C VAL A 83 -12.61 9.25 -1.53
N TYR A 84 -11.70 10.24 -1.52
CA TYR A 84 -11.85 11.43 -2.37
C TYR A 84 -11.95 11.03 -3.85
N VAL A 85 -11.06 10.16 -4.34
CA VAL A 85 -11.10 9.70 -5.74
C VAL A 85 -12.42 9.01 -6.07
N ALA A 86 -12.89 8.10 -5.21
CA ALA A 86 -14.17 7.42 -5.39
C ALA A 86 -15.36 8.40 -5.42
N ASN A 87 -15.35 9.39 -4.52
CA ASN A 87 -16.38 10.42 -4.47
C ASN A 87 -16.43 11.28 -5.73
N GLU A 88 -15.27 11.72 -6.25
CA GLU A 88 -15.20 12.51 -7.49
C GLU A 88 -15.70 11.73 -8.72
N LEU A 89 -15.53 10.41 -8.72
CA LEU A 89 -16.04 9.53 -9.77
C LEU A 89 -17.53 9.18 -9.59
N GLY A 90 -18.14 9.51 -8.44
CA GLY A 90 -19.50 9.10 -8.10
C GLY A 90 -19.63 7.59 -7.88
N GLU A 91 -18.53 6.93 -7.48
CA GLU A 91 -18.45 5.48 -7.31
C GLU A 91 -18.23 5.08 -5.86
N LYS A 92 -18.48 3.80 -5.57
CA LYS A 92 -18.21 3.21 -4.26
C LYS A 92 -16.79 2.68 -4.17
N LEU A 93 -16.17 2.89 -3.00
CA LEU A 93 -14.90 2.31 -2.64
C LEU A 93 -15.14 1.14 -1.68
N LYS A 94 -14.75 -0.07 -2.07
CA LYS A 94 -14.68 -1.21 -1.15
C LYS A 94 -13.40 -1.13 -0.33
N VAL A 95 -13.55 -1.13 0.99
CA VAL A 95 -12.44 -0.99 1.94
C VAL A 95 -12.30 -2.25 2.78
N TRP A 96 -11.18 -2.95 2.62
CA TRP A 96 -10.82 -4.11 3.44
C TRP A 96 -9.70 -3.77 4.41
N GLY A 97 -9.86 -4.21 5.64
CA GLY A 97 -8.88 -4.10 6.71
C GLY A 97 -9.48 -3.84 8.07
N VAL A 98 -8.60 -3.85 9.06
CA VAL A 98 -8.98 -3.55 10.44
C VAL A 98 -9.00 -2.03 10.64
N LYS A 99 -10.04 -1.51 11.26
CA LYS A 99 -10.09 -0.13 11.74
C LYS A 99 -9.21 -0.03 12.99
N GLU A 100 -7.95 0.32 12.80
CA GLU A 100 -6.99 0.48 13.90
C GLU A 100 -7.21 1.80 14.64
N ASP A 101 -7.60 2.85 13.88
CA ASP A 101 -8.02 4.14 14.41
C ASP A 101 -9.49 4.40 14.07
N GLU A 102 -10.37 4.13 15.04
CA GLU A 102 -11.83 4.35 14.90
C GLU A 102 -12.18 5.84 14.77
N THR A 103 -11.39 6.73 15.38
CA THR A 103 -11.61 8.17 15.27
C THR A 103 -11.32 8.65 13.85
N TYR A 104 -10.20 8.20 13.28
CA TYR A 104 -9.84 8.47 11.89
C TYR A 104 -10.90 7.93 10.92
N ALA A 105 -11.33 6.68 11.08
CA ALA A 105 -12.37 6.09 10.25
C ALA A 105 -13.70 6.87 10.33
N SER A 106 -14.12 7.24 11.54
CA SER A 106 -15.34 8.04 11.76
C SER A 106 -15.26 9.44 11.14
N ASN A 107 -14.08 10.07 11.17
CA ASN A 107 -13.87 11.37 10.54
C ASN A 107 -14.00 11.29 9.02
N ILE A 108 -13.47 10.22 8.40
CA ILE A 108 -13.66 9.98 6.96
C ILE A 108 -15.14 9.80 6.64
N ASP A 109 -15.88 8.95 7.36
CA ASP A 109 -17.31 8.73 7.15
C ASP A 109 -18.13 10.02 7.22
N LYS A 110 -17.74 10.98 8.08
CA LYS A 110 -18.40 12.28 8.22
C LYS A 110 -18.02 13.26 7.13
N SER A 111 -16.86 13.10 6.50
CA SER A 111 -16.32 14.03 5.50
C SER A 111 -16.81 13.78 4.09
N PHE A 112 -17.40 12.60 3.83
CA PHE A 112 -17.89 12.21 2.51
C PHE A 112 -19.37 11.78 2.54
N PRO A 113 -20.08 11.80 1.40
CA PRO A 113 -21.46 11.37 1.31
C PRO A 113 -21.63 9.93 1.80
N LYS A 114 -22.77 9.66 2.46
CA LYS A 114 -23.10 8.31 2.91
C LYS A 114 -23.15 7.35 1.73
N GLY A 115 -22.49 6.20 1.87
CA GLY A 115 -22.46 5.14 0.86
C GLY A 115 -21.32 5.28 -0.15
N THR A 116 -20.42 6.27 -0.02
CA THR A 116 -19.17 6.31 -0.80
C THR A 116 -18.25 5.15 -0.39
N ILE A 117 -18.28 4.74 0.88
CA ILE A 117 -17.45 3.66 1.41
C ILE A 117 -18.33 2.44 1.71
N ASP A 118 -17.92 1.29 1.17
CA ASP A 118 -18.41 -0.03 1.58
C ASP A 118 -17.34 -0.66 2.49
N TRP A 119 -17.57 -0.63 3.81
CA TRP A 119 -16.69 -1.23 4.80
C TRP A 119 -16.82 -2.75 4.80
N MET A 120 -15.83 -3.44 4.26
CA MET A 120 -15.85 -4.90 4.07
C MET A 120 -15.21 -5.67 5.24
N GLY A 121 -14.53 -4.98 6.17
CA GLY A 121 -13.83 -5.61 7.28
C GLY A 121 -12.55 -6.32 6.87
N PHE A 122 -12.05 -7.16 7.77
CA PHE A 122 -10.83 -7.94 7.53
C PHE A 122 -11.16 -9.28 6.87
N LEU A 123 -10.36 -9.65 5.87
CA LEU A 123 -10.39 -10.97 5.24
C LEU A 123 -9.00 -11.61 5.31
N SER A 124 -8.97 -12.95 5.36
CA SER A 124 -7.73 -13.69 5.15
C SER A 124 -7.22 -13.51 3.72
N THR A 125 -5.93 -13.74 3.47
CA THR A 125 -5.35 -13.62 2.11
C THR A 125 -6.13 -14.46 1.08
N ASN A 126 -6.55 -15.67 1.44
CA ASN A 126 -7.30 -16.55 0.53
C ASN A 126 -8.72 -16.04 0.20
N GLU A 127 -9.33 -15.29 1.09
CA GLU A 127 -10.64 -14.68 0.89
C GLU A 127 -10.49 -13.34 0.16
N LEU A 128 -9.54 -12.51 0.62
CA LEU A 128 -9.27 -11.20 0.07
C LEU A 128 -8.96 -11.27 -1.44
N GLN A 129 -8.09 -12.21 -1.85
CA GLN A 129 -7.70 -12.33 -3.26
C GLN A 129 -8.89 -12.61 -4.18
N LYS A 130 -9.91 -13.37 -3.71
CA LYS A 130 -11.13 -13.65 -4.48
C LYS A 130 -12.00 -12.41 -4.64
N GLU A 131 -12.07 -11.57 -3.61
CA GLU A 131 -12.85 -10.33 -3.64
C GLU A 131 -12.10 -9.22 -4.39
N LEU A 132 -10.78 -9.14 -4.19
CA LEU A 132 -9.92 -8.16 -4.87
C LEU A 132 -9.90 -8.40 -6.38
N GLY A 133 -9.82 -9.67 -6.83
CA GLY A 133 -9.88 -10.02 -8.24
C GLY A 133 -11.17 -9.62 -8.96
N LYS A 134 -12.23 -9.26 -8.22
CA LYS A 134 -13.49 -8.74 -8.81
C LYS A 134 -13.47 -7.21 -8.96
N CYS A 135 -12.42 -6.54 -8.50
CA CYS A 135 -12.30 -5.09 -8.55
C CYS A 135 -11.56 -4.65 -9.82
N ARG A 136 -11.88 -3.46 -10.34
CA ARG A 136 -11.24 -2.95 -11.56
C ARG A 136 -9.91 -2.26 -11.30
N VAL A 137 -9.69 -1.73 -10.10
CA VAL A 137 -8.44 -1.05 -9.72
C VAL A 137 -8.29 -1.03 -8.20
N LEU A 138 -7.06 -1.20 -7.72
CA LEU A 138 -6.68 -0.93 -6.34
C LEU A 138 -6.12 0.48 -6.22
N LEU A 139 -6.64 1.29 -5.30
CA LEU A 139 -6.06 2.56 -4.88
C LEU A 139 -5.14 2.33 -3.69
N ASN A 140 -3.88 2.76 -3.79
CA ASN A 140 -2.89 2.63 -2.71
C ASN A 140 -2.30 4.01 -2.39
N THR A 141 -2.66 4.56 -1.24
CA THR A 141 -2.51 5.98 -0.89
C THR A 141 -1.65 6.24 0.35
N PRO A 142 -0.51 5.55 0.55
CA PRO A 142 0.27 5.69 1.78
C PRO A 142 0.78 7.12 1.96
N LYS A 143 0.70 7.63 3.19
CA LYS A 143 1.28 8.92 3.61
C LYS A 143 2.74 8.79 4.08
N TRP A 144 3.21 7.58 4.23
CA TRP A 144 4.57 7.23 4.63
C TRP A 144 5.30 6.46 3.52
N ASN A 145 6.62 6.25 3.68
CA ASN A 145 7.37 5.36 2.82
C ASN A 145 7.03 3.90 3.15
N GLU A 146 6.16 3.30 2.34
CA GLU A 146 5.80 1.88 2.49
C GLU A 146 7.05 1.01 2.25
N ALA A 147 7.36 0.12 3.19
CA ALA A 147 8.58 -0.69 3.10
C ALA A 147 8.61 -1.58 1.85
N TYR A 148 7.48 -2.16 1.47
CA TYR A 148 7.36 -2.98 0.27
C TYR A 148 6.06 -2.72 -0.49
N GLY A 149 4.90 -2.92 0.14
CA GLY A 149 3.59 -2.81 -0.51
C GLY A 149 3.04 -4.17 -0.92
N ASN A 150 2.89 -5.09 0.04
CA ASN A 150 2.38 -6.44 -0.21
C ASN A 150 1.06 -6.43 -0.97
N VAL A 151 0.13 -5.55 -0.59
CA VAL A 151 -1.19 -5.46 -1.22
C VAL A 151 -1.12 -5.08 -2.71
N VAL A 152 -0.08 -4.34 -3.12
CA VAL A 152 0.17 -4.03 -4.53
C VAL A 152 0.49 -5.30 -5.30
N VAL A 153 1.38 -6.14 -4.77
CA VAL A 153 1.71 -7.44 -5.38
C VAL A 153 0.49 -8.35 -5.41
N GLU A 154 -0.28 -8.40 -4.34
CA GLU A 154 -1.51 -9.20 -4.23
C GLU A 154 -2.54 -8.79 -5.27
N ALA A 155 -2.74 -7.49 -5.50
CA ALA A 155 -3.64 -6.98 -6.53
C ALA A 155 -3.15 -7.37 -7.94
N LEU A 156 -1.87 -7.14 -8.24
CA LEU A 156 -1.28 -7.51 -9.52
C LEU A 156 -1.34 -9.02 -9.78
N ALA A 157 -1.13 -9.84 -8.75
CA ALA A 157 -1.27 -11.30 -8.84
C ALA A 157 -2.72 -11.73 -9.14
N CYS A 158 -3.71 -10.93 -8.75
CA CYS A 158 -5.12 -11.12 -9.11
C CYS A 158 -5.50 -10.54 -10.48
N GLY A 159 -4.58 -9.90 -11.21
CA GLY A 159 -4.87 -9.22 -12.47
C GLY A 159 -5.47 -7.82 -12.30
N VAL A 160 -5.44 -7.26 -11.08
CA VAL A 160 -6.01 -5.95 -10.76
C VAL A 160 -4.93 -4.88 -10.88
N PRO A 161 -5.07 -3.91 -11.81
CA PRO A 161 -4.14 -2.79 -11.91
C PRO A 161 -4.17 -1.93 -10.64
N VAL A 162 -3.05 -1.26 -10.37
CA VAL A 162 -2.91 -0.43 -9.18
C VAL A 162 -2.64 1.02 -9.54
N VAL A 163 -3.35 1.94 -8.92
CA VAL A 163 -2.99 3.36 -8.90
C VAL A 163 -2.48 3.68 -7.50
N ALA A 164 -1.20 4.02 -7.38
CA ALA A 164 -0.54 4.26 -6.10
C ALA A 164 0.18 5.60 -6.06
N TYR A 165 0.33 6.16 -4.87
CA TYR A 165 1.31 7.23 -4.70
C TYR A 165 2.74 6.71 -4.95
N LYS A 166 3.53 7.52 -5.64
CA LYS A 166 4.96 7.26 -5.91
C LYS A 166 5.76 7.41 -4.61
N ARG A 167 5.55 6.47 -3.67
CA ARG A 167 6.10 6.54 -2.31
C ARG A 167 6.46 5.13 -1.80
N GLY A 168 7.72 4.93 -1.43
CA GLY A 168 8.21 3.66 -0.92
C GLY A 168 8.17 2.51 -1.92
N GLY A 169 8.04 1.28 -1.42
CA GLY A 169 8.08 0.05 -2.20
C GLY A 169 7.12 -0.05 -3.39
N PRO A 170 5.87 0.46 -3.33
CA PRO A 170 4.99 0.53 -4.49
C PRO A 170 5.65 1.14 -5.74
N SER A 171 6.55 2.10 -5.57
CA SER A 171 7.29 2.73 -6.67
C SER A 171 8.29 1.81 -7.37
N GLU A 172 8.72 0.73 -6.72
CA GLU A 172 9.59 -0.29 -7.31
C GLU A 172 8.81 -1.44 -7.96
N ILE A 173 7.57 -1.66 -7.50
CA ILE A 173 6.72 -2.77 -7.95
C ILE A 173 5.93 -2.37 -9.21
N ILE A 174 5.37 -1.16 -9.23
CA ILE A 174 4.51 -0.70 -10.30
C ILE A 174 5.34 -0.18 -11.47
N GLN A 175 5.14 -0.76 -12.64
CA GLN A 175 5.64 -0.24 -13.91
C GLN A 175 4.61 0.74 -14.47
N HIS A 176 4.89 2.05 -14.30
CA HIS A 176 3.99 3.13 -14.69
C HIS A 176 3.52 3.02 -16.14
N GLY A 177 2.20 3.01 -16.36
CA GLY A 177 1.58 2.86 -17.68
C GLY A 177 1.53 1.43 -18.23
N GLN A 178 2.01 0.42 -17.46
CA GLN A 178 1.98 -1.00 -17.87
C GLN A 178 1.20 -1.87 -16.88
N THR A 179 1.63 -1.92 -15.63
CA THR A 179 0.98 -2.72 -14.58
C THR A 179 0.11 -1.86 -13.64
N GLY A 180 0.11 -0.55 -13.83
CA GLY A 180 -0.62 0.43 -13.05
C GLY A 180 -0.05 1.81 -13.24
N TYR A 181 -0.45 2.74 -12.38
CA TYR A 181 0.01 4.12 -12.44
C TYR A 181 0.56 4.59 -11.11
N LEU A 182 1.59 5.43 -11.18
CA LEU A 182 2.20 6.10 -10.04
C LEU A 182 1.81 7.58 -10.08
N ALA A 183 1.01 8.00 -9.11
CA ALA A 183 0.62 9.38 -8.91
C ALA A 183 1.63 10.09 -7.99
N ASP A 184 1.75 11.41 -8.13
CA ASP A 184 2.59 12.20 -7.24
C ASP A 184 2.09 12.11 -5.79
N PRO A 185 2.99 12.03 -4.80
CA PRO A 185 2.62 11.91 -3.40
C PRO A 185 1.67 13.03 -2.95
N ASP A 186 0.56 12.64 -2.30
CA ASP A 186 -0.49 13.53 -1.78
C ASP A 186 -1.27 14.32 -2.86
N ASP A 187 -1.00 14.07 -4.15
CA ASP A 187 -1.78 14.65 -5.24
C ASP A 187 -2.93 13.73 -5.67
N LYS A 188 -4.03 13.83 -4.95
CA LYS A 188 -5.25 13.07 -5.23
C LYS A 188 -5.90 13.42 -6.57
N LYS A 189 -5.65 14.62 -7.14
CA LYS A 189 -6.14 14.99 -8.49
C LYS A 189 -5.34 14.27 -9.56
N ASN A 190 -4.02 14.19 -9.39
CA ASN A 190 -3.18 13.39 -10.26
C ASN A 190 -3.56 11.90 -10.16
N MET A 191 -3.82 11.39 -8.96
CA MET A 191 -4.33 10.00 -8.78
C MET A 191 -5.66 9.80 -9.52
N LEU A 192 -6.62 10.73 -9.38
CA LEU A 192 -7.92 10.67 -10.06
C LEU A 192 -7.78 10.59 -11.58
N SER A 193 -6.79 11.26 -12.17
CA SER A 193 -6.57 11.26 -13.63
C SER A 193 -6.13 9.89 -14.19
N TYR A 194 -5.74 8.95 -13.34
CA TYR A 194 -5.29 7.61 -13.71
C TYR A 194 -6.36 6.52 -13.47
N VAL A 195 -7.49 6.85 -12.88
CA VAL A 195 -8.59 5.92 -12.57
C VAL A 195 -9.71 6.00 -13.59
#